data_e6a8888ace2c3a5a02c437579b65fdf1
#
_entry.id   e6a8888ace2c3a5a02c437579b65fdf1
#
_cell.length_a   1.000
_cell.length_b   1.000
_cell.length_c   1.000
_cell.angle_alpha   90.00
_cell.angle_beta   90.00
_cell.angle_gamma   90.00
#
_symmetry.space_group_name_H-M   'P 1'
#
loop_
_entity.id
_entity.type
_entity.pdbx_description
1 polymer ?
#
loop_
_entity_poly.entity_id
_entity_poly.type
_entity_poly.pdbx_seq_one_letter_code
_entity_poly.pdbx_strand_id
1 'polypeptide(L)'
;HTTLSTIKSYKKKYGKEYGEVVIACDGRNYWRKSIFPHYKAHRKANREKSDLDWTFIFETLAELRDDLAQYFPYKVLLVDTAEADDIIAVLTEYTQENALIQEGLFSSPQKVLIVSSDKDFIQLQRNKNVRQWSPMQRKFVEASQKEIKEYTIQHIVKGDSGDGIPNILSKDDVFVSGDRQKPFSAKRLPEFFEKGIEACKNDEEKRNYQRNLQLVNFDYIPMDLTRSIISSYESTTPNGDKNSIMNYLIKNQCRLLLDDLEDF
;
A
#
# COMPACT_ATOMS: atom_id res chain seq x y z
N HIS A 1 -18.00 -12.17 5.35
CA HIS A 1 -17.45 -13.45 5.82
C HIS A 1 -16.03 -13.71 5.31
N THR A 2 -15.79 -13.69 4.01
CA THR A 2 -14.48 -14.01 3.40
C THR A 2 -13.36 -13.11 3.91
N THR A 3 -13.58 -11.81 4.00
CA THR A 3 -12.59 -10.85 4.50
C THR A 3 -12.20 -11.15 5.95
N LEU A 4 -13.19 -11.36 6.83
CA LEU A 4 -12.95 -11.70 8.23
C LEU A 4 -12.18 -13.02 8.37
N SER A 5 -12.58 -14.05 7.62
CA SER A 5 -11.89 -15.34 7.61
C SER A 5 -10.43 -15.19 7.17
N THR A 6 -10.18 -14.33 6.18
CA THR A 6 -8.83 -14.07 5.68
C THR A 6 -7.97 -13.35 6.72
N ILE A 7 -8.47 -12.27 7.35
CA ILE A 7 -7.75 -11.55 8.40
C ILE A 7 -7.46 -12.48 9.58
N LYS A 8 -8.46 -13.23 10.07
CA LYS A 8 -8.30 -14.23 11.12
C LYS A 8 -7.19 -15.24 10.79
N SER A 9 -7.20 -15.77 9.55
CA SER A 9 -6.19 -16.73 9.11
C SER A 9 -4.77 -16.16 9.16
N TYR A 10 -4.56 -14.90 8.76
CA TYR A 10 -3.27 -14.25 8.85
C TYR A 10 -2.88 -13.94 10.29
N LYS A 11 -3.81 -13.47 11.12
CA LYS A 11 -3.57 -13.25 12.55
C LYS A 11 -3.15 -14.53 13.25
N LYS A 12 -3.88 -15.63 13.05
CA LYS A 12 -3.53 -16.95 13.59
C LYS A 12 -2.13 -17.41 13.15
N LYS A 13 -1.83 -17.26 11.85
CA LYS A 13 -0.59 -17.76 11.28
C LYS A 13 0.63 -16.94 11.64
N TYR A 14 0.51 -15.63 11.69
CA TYR A 14 1.64 -14.71 11.76
C TYR A 14 1.64 -13.81 12.99
N GLY A 15 0.52 -13.68 13.71
CA GLY A 15 0.39 -12.74 14.83
C GLY A 15 1.40 -12.98 15.97
N LYS A 16 1.79 -14.24 16.21
CA LYS A 16 2.80 -14.54 17.23
C LYS A 16 4.19 -13.97 16.87
N GLU A 17 4.54 -13.93 15.59
CA GLU A 17 5.83 -13.46 15.11
C GLU A 17 5.86 -11.95 14.88
N TYR A 18 4.76 -11.39 14.35
CA TYR A 18 4.71 -10.00 13.87
C TYR A 18 3.85 -9.07 14.75
N GLY A 19 3.10 -9.61 15.70
CA GLY A 19 2.36 -8.82 16.67
C GLY A 19 0.98 -8.36 16.20
N GLU A 20 0.69 -7.07 16.39
CA GLU A 20 -0.63 -6.50 16.12
C GLU A 20 -0.98 -6.45 14.62
N VAL A 21 -2.29 -6.43 14.35
CA VAL A 21 -2.82 -6.24 13.00
C VAL A 21 -3.18 -4.78 12.80
N VAL A 22 -2.61 -4.18 11.76
CA VAL A 22 -2.95 -2.84 11.29
C VAL A 22 -3.59 -2.94 9.92
N ILE A 23 -4.77 -2.36 9.75
CA ILE A 23 -5.52 -2.34 8.50
C ILE A 23 -5.43 -0.93 7.92
N ALA A 24 -4.72 -0.79 6.81
CA ALA A 24 -4.59 0.47 6.09
C ALA A 24 -5.71 0.60 5.06
N CYS A 25 -6.38 1.74 5.04
CA CYS A 25 -7.49 2.02 4.15
C CYS A 25 -7.21 3.25 3.29
N ASP A 26 -7.62 3.19 2.02
CA ASP A 26 -7.50 4.32 1.09
C ASP A 26 -8.36 5.52 1.51
N GLY A 27 -7.75 6.69 1.57
CA GLY A 27 -8.43 7.97 1.68
C GLY A 27 -9.16 8.35 0.37
N ARG A 28 -9.78 9.53 0.36
CA ARG A 28 -10.55 9.97 -0.83
C ARG A 28 -9.77 10.88 -1.79
N ASN A 29 -8.92 11.75 -1.25
CA ASN A 29 -8.26 12.83 -1.98
C ASN A 29 -6.75 12.63 -1.96
N TYR A 30 -6.23 11.76 -2.82
CA TYR A 30 -4.81 11.41 -2.81
C TYR A 30 -3.90 12.62 -3.03
N TRP A 31 -2.88 12.77 -2.19
CA TRP A 31 -1.88 13.83 -2.29
C TRP A 31 -1.17 13.84 -3.66
N ARG A 32 -1.03 12.68 -4.30
CA ARG A 32 -0.43 12.54 -5.62
C ARG A 32 -1.16 13.32 -6.70
N LYS A 33 -2.47 13.58 -6.54
CA LYS A 33 -3.24 14.42 -7.48
C LYS A 33 -2.84 15.89 -7.44
N SER A 34 -2.29 16.39 -6.34
CA SER A 34 -1.77 17.76 -6.28
C SER A 34 -0.49 17.92 -7.11
N ILE A 35 0.29 16.85 -7.27
CA ILE A 35 1.49 16.81 -8.11
C ILE A 35 1.11 16.49 -9.56
N PHE A 36 0.20 15.53 -9.75
CA PHE A 36 -0.18 15.03 -11.06
C PHE A 36 -1.70 14.88 -11.16
N PRO A 37 -2.43 15.85 -11.73
CA PRO A 37 -3.91 15.84 -11.79
C PRO A 37 -4.50 14.64 -12.51
N HIS A 38 -3.75 14.01 -13.42
CA HIS A 38 -4.18 12.82 -14.15
C HIS A 38 -3.98 11.50 -13.38
N TYR A 39 -3.42 11.55 -12.17
CA TYR A 39 -3.23 10.37 -11.32
C TYR A 39 -4.55 9.63 -11.09
N LYS A 40 -4.61 8.37 -11.49
CA LYS A 40 -5.79 7.48 -11.41
C LYS A 40 -7.07 8.04 -12.09
N ALA A 41 -6.95 9.08 -12.94
CA ALA A 41 -8.12 9.74 -13.53
C ALA A 41 -8.92 8.80 -14.46
N HIS A 42 -8.24 7.92 -15.21
CA HIS A 42 -8.87 6.94 -16.11
C HIS A 42 -9.73 5.91 -15.36
N ARG A 43 -9.50 5.68 -14.07
CA ARG A 43 -10.28 4.72 -13.25
C ARG A 43 -11.75 5.09 -13.17
N LYS A 44 -12.10 6.39 -13.18
CA LYS A 44 -13.50 6.85 -13.19
C LYS A 44 -14.22 6.39 -14.46
N ALA A 45 -13.64 6.65 -15.61
CA ALA A 45 -14.20 6.24 -16.90
C ALA A 45 -14.30 4.71 -17.03
N ASN A 46 -13.36 3.96 -16.45
CA ASN A 46 -13.41 2.50 -16.44
C ASN A 46 -14.55 1.97 -15.55
N ARG A 47 -14.80 2.60 -14.38
CA ARG A 47 -15.94 2.23 -13.53
C ARG A 47 -17.29 2.52 -14.21
N GLU A 48 -17.41 3.65 -14.89
CA GLU A 48 -18.64 4.01 -15.63
C GLU A 48 -18.98 3.02 -16.76
N LYS A 49 -17.98 2.30 -17.28
CA LYS A 49 -18.16 1.24 -18.30
C LYS A 49 -18.39 -0.14 -17.71
N SER A 50 -18.34 -0.29 -16.39
CA SER A 50 -18.49 -1.56 -15.71
C SER A 50 -19.95 -1.79 -15.32
N ASP A 51 -20.41 -3.04 -15.40
CA ASP A 51 -21.74 -3.46 -14.96
C ASP A 51 -21.88 -3.60 -13.43
N LEU A 52 -20.80 -3.30 -12.68
CA LEU A 52 -20.79 -3.41 -11.22
C LEU A 52 -21.40 -2.15 -10.58
N ASP A 53 -22.19 -2.34 -9.54
CA ASP A 53 -22.66 -1.24 -8.67
C ASP A 53 -21.52 -0.79 -7.74
N TRP A 54 -20.72 0.15 -8.24
CA TRP A 54 -19.58 0.71 -7.51
C TRP A 54 -20.00 1.50 -6.27
N THR A 55 -21.21 2.07 -6.25
CA THR A 55 -21.73 2.77 -5.07
C THR A 55 -21.94 1.77 -3.93
N PHE A 56 -22.66 0.70 -4.20
CA PHE A 56 -22.87 -0.37 -3.23
C PHE A 56 -21.55 -0.99 -2.74
N ILE A 57 -20.58 -1.21 -3.65
CA ILE A 57 -19.27 -1.76 -3.29
C ILE A 57 -18.55 -0.83 -2.32
N PHE A 58 -18.49 0.49 -2.59
CA PHE A 58 -17.81 1.43 -1.72
C PHE A 58 -18.51 1.63 -0.38
N GLU A 59 -19.83 1.63 -0.35
CA GLU A 59 -20.60 1.68 0.89
C GLU A 59 -20.34 0.46 1.76
N THR A 60 -20.40 -0.74 1.17
CA THR A 60 -20.10 -2.00 1.88
C THR A 60 -18.68 -2.04 2.42
N LEU A 61 -17.69 -1.55 1.66
CA LEU A 61 -16.31 -1.48 2.13
C LEU A 61 -16.14 -0.47 3.27
N ALA A 62 -16.88 0.65 3.23
CA ALA A 62 -16.86 1.63 4.31
C ALA A 62 -17.50 1.07 5.59
N GLU A 63 -18.64 0.39 5.48
CA GLU A 63 -19.28 -0.31 6.61
C GLU A 63 -18.33 -1.36 7.21
N LEU A 64 -17.71 -2.20 6.37
CA LEU A 64 -16.77 -3.21 6.84
C LEU A 64 -15.56 -2.59 7.56
N ARG A 65 -15.01 -1.49 7.06
CA ARG A 65 -13.94 -0.75 7.72
C ARG A 65 -14.36 -0.29 9.12
N ASP A 66 -15.53 0.33 9.21
CA ASP A 66 -16.05 0.88 10.45
C ASP A 66 -16.38 -0.24 11.45
N ASP A 67 -16.91 -1.36 10.97
CA ASP A 67 -17.14 -2.57 11.76
C ASP A 67 -15.84 -3.17 12.31
N LEU A 68 -14.80 -3.24 11.47
CA LEU A 68 -13.48 -3.73 11.90
C LEU A 68 -12.88 -2.83 12.99
N ALA A 69 -13.02 -1.52 12.87
CA ALA A 69 -12.55 -0.57 13.87
C ALA A 69 -13.34 -0.65 15.19
N GLN A 70 -14.64 -0.93 15.11
CA GLN A 70 -15.54 -0.92 16.27
C GLN A 70 -15.53 -2.25 17.03
N TYR A 71 -15.51 -3.39 16.34
CA TYR A 71 -15.79 -4.69 16.93
C TYR A 71 -14.58 -5.62 17.02
N PHE A 72 -13.47 -5.29 16.35
CA PHE A 72 -12.29 -6.16 16.29
C PHE A 72 -11.06 -5.54 16.92
N PRO A 73 -10.12 -6.34 17.44
CA PRO A 73 -8.92 -5.85 18.10
C PRO A 73 -7.83 -5.43 17.10
N TYR A 74 -8.22 -4.64 16.10
CA TYR A 74 -7.33 -4.18 15.05
C TYR A 74 -7.20 -2.66 15.05
N LYS A 75 -6.02 -2.14 14.71
CA LYS A 75 -5.88 -0.74 14.34
C LYS A 75 -6.33 -0.57 12.90
N VAL A 76 -7.41 0.16 12.69
CA VAL A 76 -7.93 0.47 11.34
C VAL A 76 -7.66 1.92 11.06
N LEU A 77 -6.83 2.20 10.06
CA LEU A 77 -6.34 3.53 9.75
C LEU A 77 -6.90 4.02 8.43
N LEU A 78 -7.55 5.16 8.48
CA LEU A 78 -7.99 5.95 7.34
C LEU A 78 -7.50 7.37 7.56
N VAL A 79 -6.54 7.82 6.74
CA VAL A 79 -5.97 9.16 6.84
C VAL A 79 -6.33 9.94 5.59
N ASP A 80 -6.83 11.16 5.77
CA ASP A 80 -7.19 12.00 4.62
C ASP A 80 -5.96 12.24 3.75
N THR A 81 -6.17 12.28 2.45
CA THR A 81 -5.15 12.40 1.39
C THR A 81 -4.15 11.26 1.26
N ALA A 82 -4.12 10.28 2.20
CA ALA A 82 -3.28 9.08 2.10
C ALA A 82 -3.96 7.97 1.28
N GLU A 83 -3.15 7.22 0.60
CA GLU A 83 -3.49 5.88 0.12
C GLU A 83 -3.09 4.83 1.17
N ALA A 84 -3.68 3.65 1.12
CA ALA A 84 -3.29 2.54 2.00
C ALA A 84 -1.79 2.25 1.90
N ASP A 85 -1.22 2.39 0.71
CA ASP A 85 0.19 2.17 0.44
C ASP A 85 1.09 3.19 1.17
N ASP A 86 0.64 4.45 1.28
CA ASP A 86 1.35 5.48 2.05
C ASP A 86 1.35 5.15 3.54
N ILE A 87 0.21 4.69 4.06
CA ILE A 87 0.09 4.27 5.47
C ILE A 87 1.04 3.11 5.76
N ILE A 88 1.05 2.08 4.90
CA ILE A 88 1.92 0.92 5.04
C ILE A 88 3.40 1.33 4.98
N ALA A 89 3.77 2.19 4.01
CA ALA A 89 5.14 2.64 3.85
C ALA A 89 5.62 3.44 5.07
N VAL A 90 4.86 4.44 5.48
CA VAL A 90 5.20 5.29 6.63
C VAL A 90 5.31 4.47 7.92
N LEU A 91 4.35 3.60 8.21
CA LEU A 91 4.38 2.80 9.43
C LEU A 91 5.48 1.76 9.41
N THR A 92 5.81 1.22 8.24
CA THR A 92 6.96 0.32 8.13
C THR A 92 8.25 1.02 8.54
N GLU A 93 8.55 2.20 8.00
CA GLU A 93 9.75 2.97 8.37
C GLU A 93 9.69 3.43 9.84
N TYR A 94 8.55 3.96 10.29
CA TYR A 94 8.37 4.39 11.67
C TYR A 94 8.67 3.27 12.67
N THR A 95 8.20 2.04 12.41
CA THR A 95 8.44 0.90 13.30
C THR A 95 9.88 0.43 13.29
N GLN A 96 10.61 0.57 12.17
CA GLN A 96 12.04 0.25 12.13
C GLN A 96 12.88 1.20 12.98
N GLU A 97 12.45 2.44 13.11
CA GLU A 97 13.18 3.47 13.87
C GLU A 97 12.76 3.52 15.36
N ASN A 98 11.49 3.30 15.65
CA ASN A 98 10.89 3.63 16.95
C ASN A 98 10.35 2.43 17.74
N ALA A 99 10.12 1.27 17.10
CA ALA A 99 9.64 0.08 17.77
C ALA A 99 10.76 -0.97 17.88
N LEU A 100 11.52 -0.92 18.98
CA LEU A 100 12.60 -1.87 19.25
C LEU A 100 12.13 -3.01 20.15
N ILE A 101 12.39 -4.24 19.73
CA ILE A 101 12.18 -5.44 20.53
C ILE A 101 13.46 -5.72 21.30
N GLN A 102 13.35 -5.87 22.61
CA GLN A 102 14.45 -6.26 23.47
C GLN A 102 14.72 -7.78 23.37
N GLU A 103 15.86 -8.15 22.88
CA GLU A 103 16.32 -9.54 22.78
C GLU A 103 17.58 -9.75 23.64
N GLY A 104 17.39 -9.96 24.95
CA GLY A 104 18.49 -10.06 25.92
C GLY A 104 19.23 -8.73 26.09
N LEU A 105 20.53 -8.69 25.74
CA LEU A 105 21.37 -7.49 25.77
C LEU A 105 21.27 -6.61 24.50
N PHE A 106 20.57 -7.09 23.49
CA PHE A 106 20.43 -6.40 22.19
C PHE A 106 19.01 -5.98 21.99
N SER A 107 18.82 -4.94 21.18
CA SER A 107 17.53 -4.53 20.65
C SER A 107 17.54 -4.66 19.14
N SER A 108 16.44 -5.13 18.57
CA SER A 108 16.25 -5.21 17.13
C SER A 108 14.97 -4.49 16.73
N PRO A 109 14.89 -3.91 15.51
CA PRO A 109 13.66 -3.32 15.03
C PRO A 109 12.52 -4.34 14.96
N GLN A 110 11.29 -3.88 15.19
CA GLN A 110 10.08 -4.68 15.07
C GLN A 110 10.02 -5.38 13.72
N LYS A 111 9.72 -6.68 13.72
CA LYS A 111 9.43 -7.39 12.47
C LYS A 111 8.12 -6.89 11.87
N VAL A 112 8.12 -6.68 10.56
CA VAL A 112 6.94 -6.22 9.81
C VAL A 112 6.59 -7.24 8.73
N LEU A 113 5.32 -7.63 8.68
CA LEU A 113 4.76 -8.43 7.60
C LEU A 113 3.74 -7.60 6.83
N ILE A 114 4.06 -7.27 5.60
CA ILE A 114 3.12 -6.63 4.67
C ILE A 114 2.34 -7.73 3.95
N VAL A 115 1.02 -7.74 4.11
CA VAL A 115 0.12 -8.68 3.42
C VAL A 115 -0.50 -7.96 2.22
N SER A 116 0.20 -7.99 1.12
CA SER A 116 -0.23 -7.36 -0.15
C SER A 116 0.40 -8.05 -1.35
N SER A 117 -0.33 -8.07 -2.48
CA SER A 117 0.19 -8.55 -3.76
C SER A 117 0.80 -7.44 -4.62
N ASP A 118 0.75 -6.19 -4.14
CA ASP A 118 1.35 -5.06 -4.82
C ASP A 118 2.87 -5.17 -4.80
N LYS A 119 3.47 -4.97 -5.98
CA LYS A 119 4.93 -5.07 -6.14
C LYS A 119 5.67 -3.86 -5.61
N ASP A 120 5.01 -2.73 -5.43
CA ASP A 120 5.64 -1.51 -4.98
C ASP A 120 6.19 -1.64 -3.56
N PHE A 121 5.60 -2.53 -2.75
CA PHE A 121 6.09 -2.83 -1.40
C PHE A 121 7.46 -3.50 -1.34
N ILE A 122 8.01 -3.99 -2.46
CA ILE A 122 9.40 -4.47 -2.45
C ILE A 122 10.40 -3.35 -2.07
N GLN A 123 10.04 -2.08 -2.30
CA GLN A 123 10.83 -0.93 -1.88
C GLN A 123 11.11 -0.93 -0.37
N LEU A 124 10.16 -1.42 0.44
CA LEU A 124 10.26 -1.47 1.90
C LEU A 124 11.13 -2.63 2.41
N GLN A 125 11.44 -3.61 1.55
CA GLN A 125 12.34 -4.72 1.87
C GLN A 125 13.83 -4.29 1.91
N ARG A 126 14.11 -2.98 1.73
CA ARG A 126 15.40 -2.40 2.10
C ARG A 126 15.73 -2.63 3.59
N ASN A 127 14.70 -2.74 4.42
CA ASN A 127 14.77 -3.10 5.83
C ASN A 127 14.73 -4.63 5.99
N LYS A 128 15.74 -5.22 6.61
CA LYS A 128 15.90 -6.69 6.75
C LYS A 128 14.78 -7.37 7.54
N ASN A 129 14.11 -6.61 8.44
CA ASN A 129 13.03 -7.12 9.28
C ASN A 129 11.66 -7.00 8.63
N VAL A 130 11.60 -6.52 7.38
CA VAL A 130 10.37 -6.34 6.62
C VAL A 130 10.22 -7.47 5.60
N ARG A 131 9.09 -8.14 5.63
CA ARG A 131 8.74 -9.20 4.68
C ARG A 131 7.38 -8.90 4.05
N GLN A 132 7.19 -9.41 2.85
CA GLN A 132 5.93 -9.29 2.12
C GLN A 132 5.36 -10.67 1.81
N TRP A 133 4.09 -10.87 2.14
CA TRP A 133 3.31 -12.02 1.73
C TRP A 133 2.33 -11.61 0.64
N SER A 134 2.41 -12.26 -0.52
CA SER A 134 1.45 -12.04 -1.61
C SER A 134 0.28 -13.03 -1.51
N PRO A 135 -0.93 -12.57 -1.18
CA PRO A 135 -2.12 -13.43 -1.15
C PRO A 135 -2.44 -14.05 -2.52
N MET A 136 -2.24 -13.30 -3.60
CA MET A 136 -2.49 -13.76 -4.96
C MET A 136 -1.53 -14.90 -5.35
N GLN A 137 -0.24 -14.75 -5.04
CA GLN A 137 0.78 -15.75 -5.38
C GLN A 137 0.90 -16.85 -4.30
N ARG A 138 0.30 -16.65 -3.13
CA ARG A 138 0.37 -17.53 -1.95
C ARG A 138 1.81 -17.85 -1.52
N LYS A 139 2.69 -16.86 -1.62
CA LYS A 139 4.12 -16.98 -1.25
C LYS A 139 4.68 -15.67 -0.71
N PHE A 140 5.82 -15.77 -0.05
CA PHE A 140 6.62 -14.58 0.24
C PHE A 140 7.19 -14.02 -1.06
N VAL A 141 7.17 -12.70 -1.14
CA VAL A 141 7.88 -11.93 -2.18
C VAL A 141 9.21 -11.52 -1.57
N GLU A 142 10.29 -11.87 -2.22
CA GLU A 142 11.65 -11.56 -1.76
C GLU A 142 12.39 -10.85 -2.90
N ALA A 143 13.08 -9.77 -2.56
CA ALA A 143 13.89 -9.02 -3.50
C ALA A 143 15.23 -8.62 -2.88
N SER A 144 16.30 -8.79 -3.63
CA SER A 144 17.62 -8.29 -3.26
C SER A 144 17.67 -6.77 -3.38
N GLN A 145 18.64 -6.13 -2.69
CA GLN A 145 18.82 -4.66 -2.78
C GLN A 145 19.03 -4.18 -4.22
N LYS A 146 19.67 -5.00 -5.05
CA LYS A 146 19.85 -4.71 -6.47
C LYS A 146 18.50 -4.73 -7.20
N GLU A 147 17.70 -5.77 -6.99
CA GLU A 147 16.37 -5.91 -7.62
C GLU A 147 15.42 -4.79 -7.18
N ILE A 148 15.45 -4.39 -5.91
CA ILE A 148 14.68 -3.24 -5.40
C ILE A 148 15.04 -1.97 -6.17
N LYS A 149 16.34 -1.65 -6.27
CA LYS A 149 16.80 -0.48 -6.99
C LYS A 149 16.42 -0.51 -8.48
N GLU A 150 16.65 -1.63 -9.14
CA GLU A 150 16.34 -1.80 -10.57
C GLU A 150 14.83 -1.71 -10.84
N TYR A 151 14.02 -2.32 -9.98
CA TYR A 151 12.56 -2.24 -10.07
C TYR A 151 12.07 -0.80 -9.93
N THR A 152 12.52 -0.09 -8.87
CA THR A 152 12.10 1.29 -8.63
C THR A 152 12.46 2.20 -9.81
N ILE A 153 13.68 2.11 -10.31
CA ILE A 153 14.11 2.88 -11.48
C ILE A 153 13.30 2.51 -12.72
N GLN A 154 13.08 1.22 -12.96
CA GLN A 154 12.26 0.76 -14.08
C GLN A 154 10.82 1.29 -13.98
N HIS A 155 10.24 1.29 -12.79
CA HIS A 155 8.89 1.81 -12.54
C HIS A 155 8.84 3.33 -12.80
N ILE A 156 9.81 4.11 -12.34
CA ILE A 156 9.92 5.54 -12.62
C ILE A 156 9.97 5.78 -14.12
N VAL A 157 10.84 5.06 -14.85
CA VAL A 157 11.09 5.30 -16.25
C VAL A 157 9.93 4.85 -17.15
N LYS A 158 9.33 3.68 -16.87
CA LYS A 158 8.22 3.12 -17.63
C LYS A 158 6.87 3.69 -17.23
N GLY A 159 6.77 4.32 -16.05
CA GLY A 159 5.52 4.73 -15.45
C GLY A 159 4.67 3.54 -14.99
N ASP A 160 3.47 3.85 -14.57
CA ASP A 160 2.46 2.88 -14.13
C ASP A 160 1.12 3.14 -14.82
N SER A 161 0.75 2.26 -15.74
CA SER A 161 -0.53 2.37 -16.46
C SER A 161 -1.74 2.12 -15.55
N GLY A 162 -1.58 1.33 -14.47
CA GLY A 162 -2.63 1.07 -13.47
C GLY A 162 -2.98 2.30 -12.66
N ASP A 163 -2.01 3.18 -12.43
CA ASP A 163 -2.17 4.45 -11.74
C ASP A 163 -2.26 5.65 -12.69
N GLY A 164 -2.20 5.40 -13.99
CA GLY A 164 -2.28 6.45 -15.00
C GLY A 164 -1.01 7.31 -15.06
N ILE A 165 0.13 6.78 -14.62
CA ILE A 165 1.43 7.45 -14.66
C ILE A 165 2.12 7.10 -15.98
N PRO A 166 2.29 8.06 -16.92
CA PRO A 166 2.94 7.81 -18.20
C PRO A 166 4.44 7.54 -18.04
N ASN A 167 5.01 6.80 -19.00
CA ASN A 167 6.46 6.69 -19.09
C ASN A 167 7.10 8.07 -19.39
N ILE A 168 8.41 8.17 -19.18
CA ILE A 168 9.14 9.44 -19.30
C ILE A 168 9.13 10.06 -20.70
N LEU A 169 8.74 9.33 -21.74
CA LEU A 169 8.68 9.79 -23.12
C LEU A 169 7.31 10.33 -23.53
N SER A 170 6.28 10.07 -22.73
CA SER A 170 4.87 10.30 -23.07
C SER A 170 4.33 11.56 -22.42
N LYS A 171 3.29 12.14 -23.04
CA LYS A 171 2.58 13.29 -22.50
C LYS A 171 1.83 12.94 -21.22
N ASP A 172 1.58 13.94 -20.39
CA ASP A 172 0.91 13.78 -19.10
C ASP A 172 -0.51 13.23 -19.22
N ASP A 173 -1.24 13.61 -20.25
CA ASP A 173 -2.65 13.29 -20.50
C ASP A 173 -2.90 12.01 -21.29
N VAL A 174 -1.86 11.26 -21.65
CA VAL A 174 -1.92 10.12 -22.57
C VAL A 174 -2.98 9.05 -22.18
N PHE A 175 -3.24 8.85 -20.90
CA PHE A 175 -4.24 7.89 -20.42
C PHE A 175 -5.66 8.45 -20.33
N VAL A 176 -5.84 9.75 -20.52
CA VAL A 176 -7.16 10.41 -20.52
C VAL A 176 -7.54 10.94 -21.89
N SER A 177 -6.57 11.26 -22.76
CA SER A 177 -6.80 11.68 -24.14
C SER A 177 -7.18 10.52 -25.08
N GLY A 178 -6.89 9.28 -24.68
CA GLY A 178 -7.06 8.10 -25.53
C GLY A 178 -5.89 7.84 -26.49
N ASP A 179 -4.81 8.63 -26.36
CA ASP A 179 -3.58 8.43 -27.12
C ASP A 179 -2.83 7.17 -26.66
N ARG A 180 -1.87 6.75 -27.50
CA ARG A 180 -0.93 5.67 -27.11
C ARG A 180 0.35 6.25 -26.55
N GLN A 181 0.88 5.65 -25.49
CA GLN A 181 2.21 6.00 -25.00
C GLN A 181 3.27 5.82 -26.07
N LYS A 182 4.26 6.71 -26.10
CA LYS A 182 5.48 6.52 -26.88
C LYS A 182 6.20 5.25 -26.37
N PRO A 183 6.64 4.34 -27.25
CA PRO A 183 7.29 3.11 -26.83
C PRO A 183 8.64 3.40 -26.16
N PHE A 184 8.85 2.87 -24.95
CA PHE A 184 10.11 2.96 -24.25
C PHE A 184 10.96 1.71 -24.56
N SER A 185 12.16 1.90 -25.09
CA SER A 185 13.08 0.80 -25.39
C SER A 185 13.76 0.27 -24.13
N ALA A 186 13.57 -1.01 -23.82
CA ALA A 186 14.23 -1.66 -22.69
C ALA A 186 15.77 -1.62 -22.75
N LYS A 187 16.36 -1.41 -23.95
CA LYS A 187 17.81 -1.25 -24.13
C LYS A 187 18.37 0.00 -23.42
N ARG A 188 17.51 0.96 -23.07
CA ARG A 188 17.90 2.16 -22.30
C ARG A 188 17.96 1.91 -20.79
N LEU A 189 17.32 0.86 -20.26
CA LEU A 189 17.24 0.62 -18.81
C LEU A 189 18.62 0.52 -18.13
N PRO A 190 19.62 -0.21 -18.67
CA PRO A 190 20.93 -0.30 -18.03
C PRO A 190 21.57 1.08 -17.76
N GLU A 191 21.40 2.02 -18.69
CA GLU A 191 21.92 3.39 -18.50
C GLU A 191 21.21 4.10 -17.34
N PHE A 192 19.89 3.93 -17.19
CA PHE A 192 19.14 4.48 -16.06
C PHE A 192 19.52 3.82 -14.73
N PHE A 193 19.85 2.52 -14.72
CA PHE A 193 20.30 1.83 -13.50
C PHE A 193 21.65 2.39 -13.00
N GLU A 194 22.50 2.87 -13.90
CA GLU A 194 23.81 3.44 -13.57
C GLU A 194 23.70 4.94 -13.23
N LYS A 195 23.04 5.72 -14.11
CA LYS A 195 23.07 7.18 -14.10
C LYS A 195 21.81 7.85 -13.55
N GLY A 196 20.74 7.08 -13.33
CA GLY A 196 19.45 7.64 -12.90
C GLY A 196 18.94 8.71 -13.86
N ILE A 197 18.55 9.86 -13.36
CA ILE A 197 18.02 10.99 -14.14
C ILE A 197 18.99 11.52 -15.20
N GLU A 198 20.29 11.37 -15.01
CA GLU A 198 21.29 11.84 -15.99
C GLU A 198 21.29 11.02 -17.30
N ALA A 199 20.59 9.88 -17.33
CA ALA A 199 20.34 9.12 -18.56
C ALA A 199 19.21 9.72 -19.44
N CYS A 200 18.51 10.74 -18.96
CA CYS A 200 17.51 11.48 -19.71
C CYS A 200 18.18 12.31 -20.80
N LYS A 201 17.58 12.31 -22.01
CA LYS A 201 18.17 12.94 -23.20
C LYS A 201 17.84 14.43 -23.33
N ASN A 202 16.80 14.91 -22.66
CA ASN A 202 16.32 16.29 -22.74
C ASN A 202 15.55 16.66 -21.47
N ASP A 203 15.17 17.94 -21.36
CA ASP A 203 14.50 18.49 -20.19
C ASP A 203 13.07 17.93 -20.00
N GLU A 204 12.38 17.54 -21.09
CA GLU A 204 11.07 16.91 -21.00
C GLU A 204 11.18 15.53 -20.33
N GLU A 205 12.13 14.70 -20.75
CA GLU A 205 12.40 13.41 -20.11
C GLU A 205 12.80 13.59 -18.63
N LYS A 206 13.63 14.58 -18.30
CA LYS A 206 14.03 14.89 -16.91
C LYS A 206 12.83 15.29 -16.06
N ARG A 207 11.98 16.18 -16.57
CA ARG A 207 10.74 16.60 -15.90
C ARG A 207 9.84 15.39 -15.63
N ASN A 208 9.61 14.55 -16.64
CA ASN A 208 8.77 13.38 -16.53
C ASN A 208 9.36 12.34 -15.55
N TYR A 209 10.68 12.17 -15.54
CA TYR A 209 11.38 11.33 -14.57
C TYR A 209 11.15 11.83 -13.15
N GLN A 210 11.31 13.13 -12.89
CA GLN A 210 11.11 13.74 -11.57
C GLN A 210 9.65 13.61 -11.12
N ARG A 211 8.67 13.83 -12.01
CA ARG A 211 7.24 13.59 -11.72
C ARG A 211 7.01 12.15 -11.31
N ASN A 212 7.48 11.18 -12.09
CA ASN A 212 7.28 9.78 -11.81
C ASN A 212 8.00 9.35 -10.52
N LEU A 213 9.20 9.85 -10.26
CA LEU A 213 9.95 9.61 -9.04
C LEU A 213 9.13 10.02 -7.80
N GLN A 214 8.51 11.19 -7.82
CA GLN A 214 7.67 11.66 -6.71
C GLN A 214 6.39 10.84 -6.53
N LEU A 215 5.85 10.27 -7.60
CA LEU A 215 4.60 9.51 -7.55
C LEU A 215 4.81 8.05 -7.12
N VAL A 216 5.96 7.45 -7.48
CA VAL A 216 6.23 6.01 -7.34
C VAL A 216 7.06 5.70 -6.08
N ASN A 217 8.00 6.56 -5.71
CA ASN A 217 8.92 6.28 -4.61
C ASN A 217 8.32 6.75 -3.27
N PHE A 218 8.21 5.84 -2.32
CA PHE A 218 7.67 6.10 -0.98
C PHE A 218 8.49 7.14 -0.18
N ASP A 219 9.75 7.39 -0.52
CA ASP A 219 10.56 8.43 0.14
C ASP A 219 10.05 9.85 -0.14
N TYR A 220 9.13 10.01 -1.09
CA TYR A 220 8.53 11.31 -1.45
C TYR A 220 7.16 11.55 -0.82
N ILE A 221 6.69 10.68 0.07
CA ILE A 221 5.47 10.94 0.85
C ILE A 221 5.65 12.23 1.64
N PRO A 222 4.72 13.21 1.54
CA PRO A 222 4.86 14.51 2.20
C PRO A 222 5.02 14.38 3.72
N MET A 223 5.92 15.15 4.31
CA MET A 223 6.21 15.12 5.76
C MET A 223 4.99 15.37 6.63
N ASP A 224 4.08 16.26 6.21
CA ASP A 224 2.86 16.55 6.96
C ASP A 224 1.91 15.34 6.95
N LEU A 225 1.84 14.63 5.80
CA LEU A 225 1.09 13.40 5.69
C LEU A 225 1.72 12.29 6.54
N THR A 226 3.05 12.17 6.51
CA THR A 226 3.81 11.24 7.36
C THR A 226 3.47 11.46 8.85
N ARG A 227 3.49 12.70 9.33
CA ARG A 227 3.12 13.03 10.71
C ARG A 227 1.66 12.69 11.03
N SER A 228 0.75 12.95 10.09
CA SER A 228 -0.67 12.64 10.26
C SER A 228 -0.90 11.13 10.36
N ILE A 229 -0.20 10.32 9.56
CA ILE A 229 -0.26 8.86 9.61
C ILE A 229 0.26 8.34 10.96
N ILE A 230 1.42 8.81 11.40
CA ILE A 230 2.02 8.40 12.68
C ILE A 230 1.09 8.79 13.84
N SER A 231 0.60 10.03 13.87
CA SER A 231 -0.33 10.49 14.91
C SER A 231 -1.62 9.66 14.94
N SER A 232 -2.16 9.31 13.76
CA SER A 232 -3.33 8.44 13.65
C SER A 232 -3.05 7.05 14.21
N TYR A 233 -1.89 6.46 13.90
CA TYR A 233 -1.48 5.16 14.42
C TYR A 233 -1.31 5.16 15.94
N GLU A 234 -0.63 6.19 16.50
CA GLU A 234 -0.39 6.30 17.93
C GLU A 234 -1.67 6.54 18.75
N SER A 235 -2.60 7.34 18.20
CA SER A 235 -3.87 7.65 18.87
C SER A 235 -4.94 6.58 18.73
N THR A 236 -4.82 5.69 17.73
CA THR A 236 -5.80 4.63 17.50
C THR A 236 -5.61 3.50 18.50
N THR A 237 -6.62 3.27 19.34
CA THR A 237 -6.69 2.14 20.27
C THR A 237 -7.67 1.12 19.72
N PRO A 238 -7.30 -0.17 19.59
CA PRO A 238 -8.23 -1.22 19.23
C PRO A 238 -9.37 -1.35 20.26
N ASN A 239 -10.61 -1.44 19.79
CA ASN A 239 -11.79 -1.46 20.66
C ASN A 239 -12.40 -2.86 20.86
N GLY A 240 -12.13 -3.80 19.96
CA GLY A 240 -12.77 -5.10 19.95
C GLY A 240 -12.29 -6.01 21.08
N ASP A 241 -13.25 -6.68 21.73
CA ASP A 241 -13.02 -7.79 22.63
C ASP A 241 -13.77 -9.04 22.15
N LYS A 242 -13.58 -10.17 22.83
CA LYS A 242 -14.23 -11.43 22.48
C LYS A 242 -15.75 -11.34 22.41
N ASN A 243 -16.39 -10.59 23.31
CA ASN A 243 -17.84 -10.42 23.35
C ASN A 243 -18.32 -9.57 22.18
N SER A 244 -17.61 -8.49 21.86
CA SER A 244 -17.88 -7.63 20.72
C SER A 244 -17.82 -8.42 19.41
N ILE A 245 -16.77 -9.21 19.21
CA ILE A 245 -16.61 -10.09 18.04
C ILE A 245 -17.74 -11.09 17.94
N MET A 246 -18.04 -11.79 19.03
CA MET A 246 -19.11 -12.80 19.07
C MET A 246 -20.46 -12.17 18.70
N ASN A 247 -20.83 -11.05 19.31
CA ASN A 247 -22.08 -10.36 19.03
C ASN A 247 -22.17 -9.89 17.58
N TYR A 248 -21.07 -9.36 17.04
CA TYR A 248 -20.97 -8.97 15.65
C TYR A 248 -21.19 -10.15 14.70
N LEU A 249 -20.50 -11.27 14.94
CA LEU A 249 -20.59 -12.47 14.09
C LEU A 249 -22.00 -13.09 14.13
N ILE A 250 -22.67 -13.09 15.29
CA ILE A 250 -24.06 -13.56 15.43
C ILE A 250 -25.00 -12.65 14.64
N LYS A 251 -24.91 -11.32 14.84
CA LYS A 251 -25.74 -10.32 14.15
C LYS A 251 -25.63 -10.44 12.64
N ASN A 252 -24.40 -10.65 12.13
CA ASN A 252 -24.11 -10.72 10.70
C ASN A 252 -24.14 -12.16 10.14
N GLN A 253 -24.68 -13.12 10.89
CA GLN A 253 -24.85 -14.52 10.48
C GLN A 253 -23.56 -15.24 10.07
N CYS A 254 -22.40 -14.80 10.59
CA CYS A 254 -21.09 -15.37 10.32
C CYS A 254 -20.79 -16.60 11.19
N ARG A 255 -21.72 -17.56 11.27
CA ARG A 255 -21.69 -18.69 12.21
C ARG A 255 -20.41 -19.53 12.13
N LEU A 256 -19.85 -19.73 10.93
CA LEU A 256 -18.63 -20.51 10.72
C LEU A 256 -17.37 -19.89 11.35
N LEU A 257 -17.44 -18.65 11.83
CA LEU A 257 -16.33 -17.97 12.48
C LEU A 257 -16.45 -17.98 14.02
N LEU A 258 -17.57 -18.46 14.58
CA LEU A 258 -17.81 -18.47 16.03
C LEU A 258 -16.94 -19.48 16.78
N ASP A 259 -16.57 -20.58 16.13
CA ASP A 259 -15.78 -21.65 16.79
C ASP A 259 -14.33 -21.23 17.08
N ASP A 260 -13.83 -20.19 16.43
CA ASP A 260 -12.43 -19.77 16.48
C ASP A 260 -12.28 -18.30 16.93
N LEU A 261 -13.06 -17.83 17.89
CA LEU A 261 -13.03 -16.43 18.37
C LEU A 261 -11.67 -15.99 18.91
N GLU A 262 -10.88 -16.93 19.43
CA GLU A 262 -9.53 -16.65 19.96
C GLU A 262 -8.50 -16.32 18.87
N ASP A 263 -8.81 -16.60 17.62
CA ASP A 263 -7.92 -16.38 16.49
C ASP A 263 -8.04 -14.95 15.89
N PHE A 264 -9.03 -14.16 16.35
CA PHE A 264 -9.18 -12.74 16.00
C PHE A 264 -8.35 -11.81 16.93
#